data_99982929385aaf88f01f1797d72f5a7d
#
_entry.id   99982929385aaf88f01f1797d72f5a7d
#
_cell.length_a   1.000
_cell.length_b   1.000
_cell.length_c   1.000
_cell.angle_alpha   90.00
_cell.angle_beta   90.00
_cell.angle_gamma   90.00
#
_symmetry.space_group_name_H-M   'P 1'
#
loop_
_entity.id
_entity.type
_entity.pdbx_description
1 polymer ?
#
loop_
_entity_poly.entity_id
_entity_poly.type
_entity_poly.pdbx_seq_one_letter_code
_entity_poly.pdbx_strand_id
1 'polypeptide(L)'
;ITMQGSQLAQTLGLVQGSRLNSQPACTARRRTRVLILGVNGFIGNHLTERLLREDHYEVYGLDIGSDAISRFLNHPHFHFVEGDISIHSEWIEYHVKKCDVVLPLVAIATPIEYTRNPLRVFELDFEENLRIIRYCVKYRKRIIFPSTSEVYGMCSDKYFDEDHSNLIVGPVNKPRWIYSVSKQLLDRVIWAYGEKEGLQFTLFRPFNWMGPRLDNLQVGFSFTKPCTKSVSQIVC
;
A
#
# COMPACT_ATOMS: atom_id res chain seq x y z
N ILE A 1 0.18 -15.29 16.09
CA ILE A 1 -1.21 -15.69 15.78
C ILE A 1 -1.34 -15.45 14.30
N THR A 2 -1.43 -16.52 13.53
CA THR A 2 -1.62 -16.52 12.08
C THR A 2 -3.08 -16.13 11.81
N MET A 3 -3.33 -14.94 11.32
CA MET A 3 -4.67 -14.64 10.79
C MET A 3 -4.91 -15.45 9.52
N GLN A 4 -6.02 -16.16 9.50
CA GLN A 4 -6.46 -16.88 8.30
C GLN A 4 -6.91 -15.85 7.25
N GLY A 5 -6.51 -16.03 5.99
CA GLY A 5 -6.75 -15.10 4.88
C GLY A 5 -8.21 -14.68 4.61
N SER A 6 -9.18 -15.30 5.32
CA SER A 6 -10.60 -14.94 5.29
C SER A 6 -10.90 -13.59 5.96
N GLN A 7 -10.14 -13.17 6.97
CA GLN A 7 -10.40 -11.91 7.70
C GLN A 7 -9.94 -10.68 6.92
N LEU A 8 -8.83 -10.77 6.20
CA LEU A 8 -8.37 -9.67 5.34
C LEU A 8 -9.38 -9.36 4.22
N ALA A 9 -10.02 -10.39 3.68
CA ALA A 9 -11.05 -10.23 2.64
C ALA A 9 -12.34 -9.57 3.17
N GLN A 10 -12.69 -9.79 4.44
CA GLN A 10 -13.85 -9.15 5.09
C GLN A 10 -13.61 -7.68 5.41
N THR A 11 -12.43 -7.31 5.88
CA THR A 11 -12.04 -5.91 6.16
C THR A 11 -12.00 -5.06 4.87
N LEU A 12 -11.74 -5.69 3.73
CA LEU A 12 -11.75 -5.02 2.43
C LEU A 12 -13.17 -4.81 1.86
N GLY A 13 -14.22 -5.22 2.56
CA GLY A 13 -15.61 -5.08 2.10
C GLY A 13 -15.89 -5.87 0.80
N LEU A 14 -15.14 -6.91 0.53
CA LEU A 14 -15.16 -7.67 -0.72
C LEU A 14 -16.02 -8.95 -0.66
N VAL A 15 -16.61 -9.27 0.52
CA VAL A 15 -17.45 -10.48 0.67
C VAL A 15 -18.81 -10.10 1.23
N GLN A 16 -19.83 -10.04 0.37
CA GLN A 16 -21.23 -10.13 0.79
C GLN A 16 -21.71 -11.57 0.55
N GLY A 17 -21.96 -12.28 1.64
CA GLY A 17 -22.62 -13.60 1.59
C GLY A 17 -24.10 -13.43 1.22
N SER A 18 -24.52 -13.94 0.07
CA SER A 18 -25.94 -14.09 -0.28
C SER A 18 -26.31 -15.57 -0.38
N ARG A 19 -27.44 -15.87 0.25
CA ARG A 19 -28.09 -17.20 0.24
C ARG A 19 -28.52 -17.59 -1.18
N LEU A 20 -28.36 -18.89 -1.46
CA LEU A 20 -28.82 -19.57 -2.66
C LEU A 20 -30.33 -19.38 -2.86
N ASN A 21 -30.74 -18.90 -4.02
CA ASN A 21 -31.93 -19.37 -4.71
C ASN A 21 -31.88 -19.03 -6.21
N SER A 22 -32.18 -20.08 -7.03
CA SER A 22 -32.56 -20.10 -8.46
C SER A 22 -31.69 -19.29 -9.44
N GLN A 23 -31.01 -19.99 -10.31
CA GLN A 23 -30.29 -19.51 -11.47
C GLN A 23 -31.13 -18.62 -12.41
N PRO A 24 -30.62 -17.47 -12.79
CA PRO A 24 -30.72 -17.02 -14.17
C PRO A 24 -29.33 -17.01 -14.82
N ALA A 25 -29.34 -17.04 -16.15
CA ALA A 25 -28.18 -17.14 -17.01
C ALA A 25 -26.95 -16.33 -16.54
N CYS A 26 -25.78 -16.98 -16.57
CA CYS A 26 -24.47 -16.45 -16.23
C CYS A 26 -24.14 -15.18 -17.05
N THR A 27 -24.54 -14.04 -16.56
CA THR A 27 -23.90 -12.77 -16.98
C THR A 27 -22.51 -12.80 -16.36
N ALA A 28 -21.49 -12.94 -17.18
CA ALA A 28 -20.08 -12.90 -16.77
C ALA A 28 -19.85 -11.66 -15.89
N ARG A 29 -19.70 -11.89 -14.59
CA ARG A 29 -19.54 -10.80 -13.61
C ARG A 29 -18.25 -10.06 -13.97
N ARG A 30 -18.34 -8.75 -14.24
CA ARG A 30 -17.17 -7.93 -14.55
C ARG A 30 -16.13 -8.08 -13.43
N ARG A 31 -14.86 -8.36 -13.80
CA ARG A 31 -13.74 -8.40 -12.85
C ARG A 31 -13.50 -7.04 -12.22
N THR A 32 -13.20 -7.05 -10.93
CA THR A 32 -12.71 -5.87 -10.22
C THR A 32 -11.29 -5.57 -10.68
N ARG A 33 -11.06 -4.38 -11.19
CA ARG A 33 -9.75 -3.93 -11.68
C ARG A 33 -8.98 -3.26 -10.57
N VAL A 34 -7.78 -3.77 -10.30
CA VAL A 34 -6.91 -3.29 -9.23
C VAL A 34 -5.62 -2.75 -9.84
N LEU A 35 -5.30 -1.49 -9.57
CA LEU A 35 -4.02 -0.88 -9.92
C LEU A 35 -3.07 -0.96 -8.73
N ILE A 36 -1.90 -1.59 -8.93
CA ILE A 36 -0.84 -1.69 -7.93
C ILE A 36 0.42 -0.99 -8.48
N LEU A 37 0.77 0.13 -7.87
CA LEU A 37 2.03 0.83 -8.14
C LEU A 37 3.06 0.37 -7.10
N GLY A 38 4.19 -0.18 -7.54
CA GLY A 38 5.11 -0.89 -6.65
C GLY A 38 4.78 -2.39 -6.56
N VAL A 39 4.36 -2.98 -7.68
CA VAL A 39 3.86 -4.36 -7.75
C VAL A 39 4.95 -5.41 -7.52
N ASN A 40 6.22 -5.10 -7.81
CA ASN A 40 7.37 -5.97 -7.61
C ASN A 40 7.90 -5.96 -6.16
N GLY A 41 7.51 -4.97 -5.34
CA GLY A 41 7.88 -4.87 -3.93
C GLY A 41 7.27 -6.00 -3.08
N PHE A 42 7.70 -6.09 -1.82
CA PHE A 42 7.29 -7.17 -0.90
C PHE A 42 5.77 -7.29 -0.78
N ILE A 43 5.08 -6.20 -0.46
CA ILE A 43 3.61 -6.21 -0.34
C ILE A 43 2.97 -6.45 -1.71
N GLY A 44 3.44 -5.75 -2.75
CA GLY A 44 2.87 -5.79 -4.09
C GLY A 44 2.85 -7.19 -4.68
N ASN A 45 3.97 -7.92 -4.61
CA ASN A 45 4.07 -9.26 -5.19
C ASN A 45 3.19 -10.30 -4.45
N HIS A 46 3.08 -10.21 -3.11
CA HIS A 46 2.22 -11.09 -2.34
C HIS A 46 0.73 -10.82 -2.59
N LEU A 47 0.37 -9.54 -2.66
CA LEU A 47 -1.00 -9.14 -2.95
C LEU A 47 -1.40 -9.56 -4.38
N THR A 48 -0.53 -9.36 -5.35
CA THR A 48 -0.74 -9.79 -6.74
C THR A 48 -0.98 -11.30 -6.80
N GLU A 49 -0.13 -12.10 -6.14
CA GLU A 49 -0.34 -13.54 -6.05
C GLU A 49 -1.70 -13.90 -5.47
N ARG A 50 -2.10 -13.22 -4.41
CA ARG A 50 -3.38 -13.51 -3.76
C ARG A 50 -4.57 -13.14 -4.63
N LEU A 51 -4.53 -11.99 -5.30
CA LEU A 51 -5.60 -11.53 -6.19
C LEU A 51 -5.74 -12.42 -7.42
N LEU A 52 -4.63 -12.85 -8.03
CA LEU A 52 -4.65 -13.69 -9.22
C LEU A 52 -5.12 -15.13 -8.97
N ARG A 53 -5.18 -15.57 -7.72
CA ARG A 53 -5.83 -16.86 -7.35
C ARG A 53 -7.36 -16.80 -7.41
N GLU A 54 -7.92 -15.60 -7.52
CA GLU A 54 -9.35 -15.36 -7.53
C GLU A 54 -9.78 -14.88 -8.93
N ASP A 55 -10.68 -15.62 -9.60
CA ASP A 55 -11.11 -15.34 -10.98
C ASP A 55 -11.81 -13.98 -11.19
N HIS A 56 -12.14 -13.28 -10.11
CA HIS A 56 -12.91 -12.03 -10.18
C HIS A 56 -12.05 -10.76 -10.12
N TYR A 57 -10.72 -10.89 -10.13
CA TYR A 57 -9.80 -9.74 -10.19
C TYR A 57 -9.05 -9.68 -11.51
N GLU A 58 -8.73 -8.45 -11.92
CA GLU A 58 -7.81 -8.11 -12.99
C GLU A 58 -6.80 -7.10 -12.43
N VAL A 59 -5.51 -7.40 -12.50
CA VAL A 59 -4.46 -6.64 -11.85
C VAL A 59 -3.63 -5.90 -12.88
N TYR A 60 -3.47 -4.60 -12.69
CA TYR A 60 -2.57 -3.72 -13.44
C TYR A 60 -1.42 -3.33 -12.53
N GLY A 61 -0.19 -3.57 -12.95
CA GLY A 61 1.01 -3.33 -12.15
C GLY A 61 2.01 -2.43 -12.85
N LEU A 62 2.65 -1.55 -12.09
CA LEU A 62 3.81 -0.78 -12.53
C LEU A 62 4.90 -0.87 -11.46
N ASP A 63 6.13 -1.12 -11.89
CA ASP A 63 7.33 -1.12 -11.06
C ASP A 63 8.58 -0.92 -11.94
N ILE A 64 9.70 -0.55 -11.32
CA ILE A 64 11.00 -0.39 -11.99
C ILE A 64 11.71 -1.71 -12.31
N GLY A 65 11.17 -2.83 -11.84
CA GLY A 65 11.70 -4.18 -12.08
C GLY A 65 10.60 -5.23 -11.98
N SER A 66 10.95 -6.49 -12.26
CA SER A 66 9.98 -7.58 -12.40
C SER A 66 10.39 -8.92 -11.73
N ASP A 67 11.51 -8.94 -11.00
CA ASP A 67 12.10 -10.17 -10.47
C ASP A 67 11.14 -10.96 -9.56
N ALA A 68 10.49 -10.27 -8.61
CA ALA A 68 9.60 -10.91 -7.65
C ALA A 68 8.24 -11.32 -8.24
N ILE A 69 7.86 -10.73 -9.38
CA ILE A 69 6.59 -10.98 -10.07
C ILE A 69 6.74 -11.79 -11.36
N SER A 70 7.96 -12.20 -11.72
CA SER A 70 8.28 -12.89 -12.97
C SER A 70 7.36 -14.09 -13.27
N ARG A 71 6.96 -14.83 -12.24
CA ARG A 71 6.03 -15.97 -12.33
C ARG A 71 4.60 -15.59 -12.76
N PHE A 72 4.22 -14.31 -12.71
CA PHE A 72 2.88 -13.84 -13.05
C PHE A 72 2.81 -13.15 -14.41
N LEU A 73 3.93 -12.83 -15.05
CA LEU A 73 3.98 -12.04 -16.28
C LEU A 73 3.13 -12.61 -17.42
N ASN A 74 2.97 -13.95 -17.47
CA ASN A 74 2.14 -14.63 -18.46
C ASN A 74 0.71 -14.92 -17.99
N HIS A 75 0.30 -14.42 -16.82
CA HIS A 75 -1.04 -14.67 -16.32
C HIS A 75 -2.07 -13.80 -17.08
N PRO A 76 -3.20 -14.38 -17.59
CA PRO A 76 -4.14 -13.68 -18.47
C PRO A 76 -4.81 -12.45 -17.84
N HIS A 77 -4.83 -12.36 -16.51
CA HIS A 77 -5.45 -11.27 -15.74
C HIS A 77 -4.41 -10.38 -15.03
N PHE A 78 -3.14 -10.47 -15.45
CA PHE A 78 -2.07 -9.60 -14.96
C PHE A 78 -1.47 -8.80 -16.10
N HIS A 79 -1.48 -7.48 -15.96
CA HIS A 79 -0.97 -6.54 -16.94
C HIS A 79 0.14 -5.72 -16.30
N PHE A 80 1.38 -5.98 -16.68
CA PHE A 80 2.55 -5.33 -16.11
C PHE A 80 3.20 -4.37 -17.09
N VAL A 81 3.64 -3.23 -16.58
CA VAL A 81 4.52 -2.29 -17.28
C VAL A 81 5.72 -2.00 -16.37
N GLU A 82 6.92 -2.17 -16.93
CA GLU A 82 8.15 -1.75 -16.29
C GLU A 82 8.33 -0.25 -16.48
N GLY A 83 8.49 0.48 -15.37
CA GLY A 83 8.62 1.93 -15.44
C GLY A 83 8.71 2.61 -14.08
N ASP A 84 9.23 3.84 -14.10
CA ASP A 84 9.32 4.71 -12.94
C ASP A 84 8.02 5.53 -12.77
N ILE A 85 7.51 5.58 -11.56
CA ILE A 85 6.28 6.33 -11.19
C ILE A 85 6.39 7.82 -11.51
N SER A 86 7.58 8.41 -11.42
CA SER A 86 7.83 9.83 -11.68
C SER A 86 7.76 10.18 -13.18
N ILE A 87 7.99 9.20 -14.06
CA ILE A 87 8.05 9.40 -15.51
C ILE A 87 6.72 9.00 -16.17
N HIS A 88 6.08 7.93 -15.71
CA HIS A 88 4.91 7.33 -16.34
C HIS A 88 3.57 7.96 -15.92
N SER A 89 3.52 9.28 -15.71
CA SER A 89 2.34 9.98 -15.19
C SER A 89 1.07 9.78 -16.01
N GLU A 90 1.17 9.80 -17.34
CA GLU A 90 0.01 9.61 -18.25
C GLU A 90 -0.53 8.19 -18.18
N TRP A 91 0.36 7.18 -18.14
CA TRP A 91 -0.01 5.78 -17.96
C TRP A 91 -0.73 5.56 -16.62
N ILE A 92 -0.20 6.17 -15.55
CA ILE A 92 -0.78 6.08 -14.20
C ILE A 92 -2.17 6.72 -14.19
N GLU A 93 -2.31 7.95 -14.71
CA GLU A 93 -3.60 8.64 -14.75
C GLU A 93 -4.64 7.85 -15.54
N TYR A 94 -4.25 7.30 -16.69
CA TYR A 94 -5.12 6.44 -17.50
C TYR A 94 -5.59 5.20 -16.70
N HIS A 95 -4.67 4.52 -16.00
CA HIS A 95 -5.03 3.32 -15.26
C HIS A 95 -5.77 3.62 -13.96
N VAL A 96 -5.51 4.73 -13.29
CA VAL A 96 -6.36 5.21 -12.18
C VAL A 96 -7.79 5.40 -12.68
N LYS A 97 -8.00 6.04 -13.84
CA LYS A 97 -9.33 6.21 -14.43
C LYS A 97 -9.98 4.87 -14.81
N LYS A 98 -9.21 3.89 -15.28
CA LYS A 98 -9.67 2.57 -15.73
C LYS A 98 -10.02 1.63 -14.59
N CYS A 99 -9.23 1.63 -13.51
CA CYS A 99 -9.34 0.70 -12.40
C CYS A 99 -10.41 1.10 -11.38
N ASP A 100 -10.83 0.16 -10.57
CA ASP A 100 -11.83 0.34 -9.52
C ASP A 100 -11.17 0.66 -8.17
N VAL A 101 -9.98 0.08 -7.92
CA VAL A 101 -9.19 0.25 -6.69
C VAL A 101 -7.74 0.55 -7.04
N VAL A 102 -7.13 1.46 -6.30
CA VAL A 102 -5.74 1.90 -6.48
C VAL A 102 -4.95 1.66 -5.20
N LEU A 103 -3.79 1.00 -5.33
CA LEU A 103 -2.84 0.75 -4.24
C LEU A 103 -1.47 1.35 -4.62
N PRO A 104 -1.13 2.55 -4.15
CA PRO A 104 0.18 3.16 -4.36
C PRO A 104 1.17 2.65 -3.31
N LEU A 105 1.84 1.54 -3.60
CA LEU A 105 2.78 0.88 -2.69
C LEU A 105 4.23 1.37 -2.85
N VAL A 106 4.50 2.25 -3.82
CA VAL A 106 5.83 2.79 -4.05
C VAL A 106 6.23 3.70 -2.90
N ALA A 107 7.33 3.37 -2.25
CA ALA A 107 7.92 4.16 -1.17
C ALA A 107 9.39 3.78 -0.94
N ILE A 108 10.18 4.73 -0.47
CA ILE A 108 11.51 4.48 0.08
C ILE A 108 11.33 4.18 1.58
N ALA A 109 11.18 2.89 1.93
CA ALA A 109 10.95 2.46 3.30
C ALA A 109 12.22 1.98 4.02
N THR A 110 13.38 2.52 3.63
CA THR A 110 14.69 2.13 4.16
C THR A 110 15.25 3.24 5.04
N PRO A 111 15.40 3.04 6.38
CA PRO A 111 15.78 4.10 7.31
C PRO A 111 17.09 4.83 7.01
N ILE A 112 18.05 4.14 6.37
CA ILE A 112 19.32 4.76 5.98
C ILE A 112 19.11 5.84 4.91
N GLU A 113 18.16 5.66 4.01
CA GLU A 113 17.85 6.61 2.94
C GLU A 113 17.19 7.88 3.50
N TYR A 114 16.45 7.80 4.60
CA TYR A 114 15.85 8.98 5.24
C TYR A 114 16.91 10.00 5.67
N THR A 115 18.11 9.53 6.01
CA THR A 115 19.22 10.37 6.45
C THR A 115 20.18 10.72 5.33
N ARG A 116 20.35 9.85 4.33
CA ARG A 116 21.26 10.08 3.19
C ARG A 116 20.64 10.94 2.10
N ASN A 117 19.38 10.66 1.76
CA ASN A 117 18.67 11.25 0.63
C ASN A 117 17.27 11.75 1.03
N PRO A 118 17.13 12.63 2.05
CA PRO A 118 15.83 13.02 2.58
C PRO A 118 14.92 13.70 1.55
N LEU A 119 15.47 14.47 0.62
CA LEU A 119 14.69 15.12 -0.44
C LEU A 119 14.11 14.08 -1.41
N ARG A 120 14.88 13.06 -1.78
CA ARG A 120 14.37 11.97 -2.64
C ARG A 120 13.26 11.19 -1.95
N VAL A 121 13.37 10.98 -0.63
CA VAL A 121 12.28 10.39 0.16
C VAL A 121 11.04 11.27 0.11
N PHE A 122 11.17 12.57 0.30
CA PHE A 122 10.05 13.51 0.20
C PHE A 122 9.40 13.49 -1.20
N GLU A 123 10.18 13.60 -2.25
CA GLU A 123 9.69 13.60 -3.65
C GLU A 123 8.88 12.32 -3.94
N LEU A 124 9.44 11.15 -3.64
CA LEU A 124 8.80 9.89 -3.96
C LEU A 124 7.64 9.56 -3.00
N ASP A 125 7.86 9.68 -1.70
CA ASP A 125 6.88 9.21 -0.71
C ASP A 125 5.76 10.22 -0.47
N PHE A 126 5.99 11.51 -0.75
CA PHE A 126 4.97 12.54 -0.59
C PHE A 126 4.41 13.02 -1.93
N GLU A 127 5.24 13.63 -2.78
CA GLU A 127 4.74 14.34 -3.97
C GLU A 127 4.11 13.38 -4.98
N GLU A 128 4.78 12.26 -5.29
CA GLU A 128 4.24 11.28 -6.23
C GLU A 128 2.96 10.62 -5.69
N ASN A 129 2.93 10.26 -4.42
CA ASN A 129 1.73 9.71 -3.80
C ASN A 129 0.59 10.73 -3.73
N LEU A 130 0.88 12.01 -3.45
CA LEU A 130 -0.12 13.08 -3.47
C LEU A 130 -0.74 13.24 -4.86
N ARG A 131 0.07 13.13 -5.92
CA ARG A 131 -0.43 13.15 -7.31
C ARG A 131 -1.42 12.02 -7.56
N ILE A 132 -1.09 10.79 -7.14
CA ILE A 132 -1.98 9.64 -7.29
C ILE A 132 -3.27 9.81 -6.50
N ILE A 133 -3.20 10.30 -5.27
CA ILE A 133 -4.36 10.60 -4.43
C ILE A 133 -5.29 11.59 -5.17
N ARG A 134 -4.73 12.65 -5.75
CA ARG A 134 -5.49 13.64 -6.52
C ARG A 134 -6.16 13.02 -7.75
N TYR A 135 -5.52 12.07 -8.43
CA TYR A 135 -6.18 11.32 -9.50
C TYR A 135 -7.34 10.46 -8.98
N CYS A 136 -7.17 9.81 -7.82
CA CYS A 136 -8.26 9.04 -7.21
C CYS A 136 -9.46 9.91 -6.87
N VAL A 137 -9.24 11.11 -6.34
CA VAL A 137 -10.29 12.12 -6.10
C VAL A 137 -10.94 12.54 -7.41
N LYS A 138 -10.15 12.99 -8.40
CA LYS A 138 -10.61 13.45 -9.72
C LYS A 138 -11.51 12.44 -10.43
N TYR A 139 -11.16 11.14 -10.35
CA TYR A 139 -11.86 10.07 -11.04
C TYR A 139 -12.78 9.25 -10.12
N ARG A 140 -12.98 9.68 -8.87
CA ARG A 140 -13.82 9.02 -7.85
C ARG A 140 -13.48 7.55 -7.68
N LYS A 141 -12.19 7.25 -7.47
CA LYS A 141 -11.67 5.89 -7.30
C LYS A 141 -11.37 5.60 -5.84
N ARG A 142 -11.58 4.35 -5.45
CA ARG A 142 -11.19 3.89 -4.12
C ARG A 142 -9.67 3.77 -4.03
N ILE A 143 -9.09 4.32 -2.97
CA ILE A 143 -7.68 4.16 -2.66
C ILE A 143 -7.49 3.32 -1.40
N ILE A 144 -6.53 2.38 -1.43
CA ILE A 144 -6.05 1.67 -0.25
C ILE A 144 -4.59 2.10 -0.07
N PHE A 145 -4.35 2.95 0.93
CA PHE A 145 -3.09 3.64 1.09
C PHE A 145 -2.24 3.04 2.22
N PRO A 146 -0.98 2.63 1.94
CA PRO A 146 -0.04 2.20 2.95
C PRO A 146 0.51 3.41 3.71
N SER A 147 0.04 3.60 4.92
CA SER A 147 0.69 4.44 5.92
C SER A 147 1.86 3.65 6.53
N THR A 148 2.19 3.85 7.78
CA THR A 148 3.28 3.16 8.46
C THR A 148 3.11 3.25 9.97
N SER A 149 3.63 2.28 10.72
CA SER A 149 3.74 2.40 12.18
C SER A 149 4.66 3.56 12.61
N GLU A 150 5.54 4.03 11.73
CA GLU A 150 6.43 5.17 12.03
C GLU A 150 5.68 6.50 12.20
N VAL A 151 4.40 6.59 11.81
CA VAL A 151 3.57 7.78 12.08
C VAL A 151 3.35 8.01 13.58
N TYR A 152 3.39 6.97 14.40
CA TYR A 152 3.32 7.11 15.86
C TYR A 152 4.59 7.75 16.44
N GLY A 153 5.74 7.58 15.78
CA GLY A 153 6.99 8.24 16.12
C GLY A 153 7.46 7.95 17.55
N MET A 154 7.44 9.00 18.39
CA MET A 154 7.85 8.94 19.81
C MET A 154 6.65 8.83 20.76
N CYS A 155 5.50 8.36 20.28
CA CYS A 155 4.34 8.12 21.14
C CYS A 155 4.71 7.16 22.28
N SER A 156 4.27 7.48 23.49
CA SER A 156 4.57 6.72 24.71
C SER A 156 3.49 5.73 25.08
N ASP A 157 2.42 5.63 24.31
CA ASP A 157 1.32 4.72 24.58
C ASP A 157 1.80 3.28 24.61
N LYS A 158 1.28 2.49 25.55
CA LYS A 158 1.60 1.06 25.65
C LYS A 158 1.05 0.27 24.47
N TYR A 159 -0.12 0.69 23.97
CA TYR A 159 -0.80 0.17 22.79
C TYR A 159 -1.17 1.35 21.90
N PHE A 160 -0.87 1.24 20.62
CA PHE A 160 -1.24 2.27 19.68
C PHE A 160 -2.69 2.10 19.24
N ASP A 161 -3.40 3.21 19.22
CA ASP A 161 -4.77 3.34 18.74
C ASP A 161 -4.77 4.27 17.53
N GLU A 162 -5.42 3.87 16.46
CA GLU A 162 -5.40 4.58 15.18
C GLU A 162 -6.05 5.95 15.26
N ASP A 163 -7.06 6.10 16.13
CA ASP A 163 -7.88 7.31 16.25
C ASP A 163 -7.43 8.22 17.40
N HIS A 164 -6.82 7.65 18.46
CA HIS A 164 -6.58 8.39 19.71
C HIS A 164 -5.09 8.59 20.04
N SER A 165 -4.19 7.69 19.57
CA SER A 165 -2.76 7.84 19.87
C SER A 165 -2.15 9.08 19.22
N ASN A 166 -1.34 9.80 19.98
CA ASN A 166 -0.62 10.96 19.45
C ASN A 166 0.45 10.55 18.43
N LEU A 167 0.56 11.32 17.36
CA LEU A 167 1.57 11.15 16.31
C LEU A 167 2.71 12.13 16.55
N ILE A 168 3.74 11.72 17.30
CA ILE A 168 4.82 12.59 17.81
C ILE A 168 6.10 12.38 17.02
N VAL A 169 6.58 13.41 16.36
CA VAL A 169 7.85 13.39 15.63
C VAL A 169 8.88 14.29 16.28
N GLY A 170 10.17 14.04 16.00
CA GLY A 170 11.28 14.78 16.58
C GLY A 170 11.58 16.11 15.87
N PRO A 171 12.67 16.79 16.28
CA PRO A 171 13.03 18.12 15.80
C PRO A 171 13.40 18.13 14.31
N VAL A 172 13.19 19.29 13.67
CA VAL A 172 13.35 19.51 12.22
C VAL A 172 14.75 19.15 11.71
N ASN A 173 15.79 19.36 12.52
CA ASN A 173 17.17 19.05 12.15
C ASN A 173 17.53 17.55 12.20
N LYS A 174 16.55 16.67 12.35
CA LYS A 174 16.71 15.21 12.30
C LYS A 174 16.06 14.63 11.04
N PRO A 175 16.83 14.43 9.96
CA PRO A 175 16.29 14.03 8.64
C PRO A 175 15.48 12.73 8.66
N ARG A 176 15.75 11.86 9.61
CA ARG A 176 15.02 10.59 9.73
C ARG A 176 13.50 10.75 9.80
N TRP A 177 13.02 11.90 10.27
CA TRP A 177 11.57 12.13 10.42
C TRP A 177 10.86 12.49 9.11
N ILE A 178 11.61 12.72 8.02
CA ILE A 178 11.02 13.10 6.74
C ILE A 178 9.98 12.06 6.26
N TYR A 179 10.29 10.77 6.40
CA TYR A 179 9.39 9.68 6.01
C TYR A 179 8.11 9.67 6.86
N SER A 180 8.26 9.68 8.19
CA SER A 180 7.12 9.66 9.11
C SER A 180 6.20 10.86 8.90
N VAL A 181 6.78 12.07 8.72
CA VAL A 181 6.02 13.30 8.47
C VAL A 181 5.31 13.27 7.13
N SER A 182 5.97 12.80 6.07
CA SER A 182 5.35 12.62 4.74
C SER A 182 4.13 11.71 4.81
N LYS A 183 4.25 10.58 5.49
CA LYS A 183 3.13 9.64 5.67
C LYS A 183 2.02 10.20 6.57
N GLN A 184 2.37 10.86 7.68
CA GLN A 184 1.39 11.54 8.53
C GLN A 184 0.60 12.60 7.76
N LEU A 185 1.27 13.39 6.90
CA LEU A 185 0.61 14.43 6.14
C LEU A 185 -0.32 13.81 5.07
N LEU A 186 0.11 12.74 4.40
CA LEU A 186 -0.72 12.02 3.43
C LEU A 186 -1.95 11.38 4.10
N ASP A 187 -1.81 10.78 5.27
CA ASP A 187 -2.95 10.25 6.04
C ASP A 187 -4.01 11.35 6.27
N ARG A 188 -3.58 12.55 6.69
CA ARG A 188 -4.47 13.70 6.92
C ARG A 188 -5.08 14.25 5.64
N VAL A 189 -4.32 14.29 4.55
CA VAL A 189 -4.81 14.73 3.24
C VAL A 189 -5.86 13.77 2.70
N ILE A 190 -5.62 12.45 2.80
CA ILE A 190 -6.58 11.42 2.38
C ILE A 190 -7.86 11.53 3.21
N TRP A 191 -7.74 11.67 4.52
CA TRP A 191 -8.87 11.88 5.42
C TRP A 191 -9.68 13.12 5.02
N ALA A 192 -9.01 14.25 4.80
CA ALA A 192 -9.66 15.49 4.39
C ALA A 192 -10.40 15.37 3.05
N TYR A 193 -9.83 14.69 2.07
CA TYR A 193 -10.50 14.38 0.81
C TYR A 193 -11.70 13.44 1.01
N GLY A 194 -11.61 12.49 1.94
CA GLY A 194 -12.74 11.65 2.33
C GLY A 194 -13.92 12.47 2.83
N GLU A 195 -13.66 13.36 3.80
CA GLU A 195 -14.65 14.20 4.43
C GLU A 195 -15.23 15.28 3.51
N LYS A 196 -14.42 15.88 2.66
CA LYS A 196 -14.84 17.05 1.86
C LYS A 196 -15.26 16.70 0.43
N GLU A 197 -14.69 15.66 -0.16
CA GLU A 197 -14.90 15.33 -1.57
C GLU A 197 -15.39 13.89 -1.78
N GLY A 198 -15.62 13.15 -0.69
CA GLY A 198 -16.18 11.79 -0.75
C GLY A 198 -15.21 10.75 -1.29
N LEU A 199 -13.89 10.96 -1.15
CA LEU A 199 -12.90 9.95 -1.51
C LEU A 199 -13.13 8.69 -0.68
N GLN A 200 -13.35 7.57 -1.35
CA GLN A 200 -13.40 6.27 -0.68
C GLN A 200 -11.98 5.78 -0.41
N PHE A 201 -11.62 5.60 0.85
CA PHE A 201 -10.28 5.21 1.21
C PHE A 201 -10.23 4.15 2.31
N THR A 202 -9.08 3.50 2.41
CA THR A 202 -8.65 2.69 3.54
C THR A 202 -7.20 3.05 3.82
N LEU A 203 -6.90 3.47 5.05
CA LEU A 203 -5.54 3.62 5.54
C LEU A 203 -5.17 2.34 6.31
N PHE A 204 -3.99 1.79 6.07
CA PHE A 204 -3.45 0.73 6.89
C PHE A 204 -2.03 1.06 7.33
N ARG A 205 -1.68 0.74 8.58
CA ARG A 205 -0.40 1.06 9.19
C ARG A 205 0.41 -0.22 9.41
N PRO A 206 1.17 -0.70 8.40
CA PRO A 206 2.01 -1.86 8.59
C PRO A 206 3.11 -1.57 9.60
N PHE A 207 3.36 -2.56 10.45
CA PHE A 207 4.57 -2.67 11.25
C PHE A 207 5.65 -3.40 10.43
N ASN A 208 6.72 -3.84 11.06
CA ASN A 208 7.78 -4.55 10.37
C ASN A 208 7.31 -5.94 9.93
N TRP A 209 6.95 -6.07 8.69
CA TRP A 209 6.56 -7.34 8.09
C TRP A 209 7.79 -8.13 7.67
N MET A 210 7.76 -9.43 7.88
CA MET A 210 8.79 -10.36 7.45
C MET A 210 8.15 -11.55 6.75
N GLY A 211 8.82 -12.07 5.72
CA GLY A 211 8.32 -13.22 4.98
C GLY A 211 9.17 -13.58 3.78
N PRO A 212 8.80 -14.64 3.04
CA PRO A 212 9.48 -15.00 1.79
C PRO A 212 9.44 -13.84 0.80
N ARG A 213 10.47 -13.69 -0.01
CA ARG A 213 10.57 -12.62 -1.03
C ARG A 213 10.62 -11.20 -0.46
N LEU A 214 10.97 -11.07 0.82
CA LEU A 214 11.40 -9.79 1.35
C LEU A 214 12.66 -9.37 0.62
N ASP A 215 12.80 -8.06 0.35
CA ASP A 215 13.89 -7.48 -0.42
C ASP A 215 15.27 -8.04 -0.04
N ASN A 216 16.15 -8.05 -1.01
CA ASN A 216 17.46 -8.67 -0.99
C ASN A 216 18.20 -8.46 0.35
N LEU A 217 18.37 -9.53 1.11
CA LEU A 217 19.10 -9.56 2.39
C LEU A 217 20.58 -9.11 2.24
N GLN A 218 21.09 -8.98 1.01
CA GLN A 218 22.43 -8.48 0.73
C GLN A 218 22.55 -6.96 0.84
N VAL A 219 21.45 -6.22 0.85
CA VAL A 219 21.44 -4.79 1.12
C VAL A 219 21.21 -4.56 2.60
N GLY A 220 22.20 -4.96 3.41
CA GLY A 220 22.56 -4.41 4.71
C GLY A 220 21.47 -4.16 5.75
N PHE A 221 20.51 -5.07 5.96
CA PHE A 221 19.81 -5.13 7.23
C PHE A 221 20.71 -5.83 8.26
N SER A 222 21.55 -5.06 8.90
CA SER A 222 22.22 -5.53 10.12
C SER A 222 21.17 -5.61 11.24
N PHE A 223 20.59 -6.79 11.44
CA PHE A 223 19.81 -7.14 12.62
C PHE A 223 20.72 -7.28 13.87
N THR A 224 21.70 -6.40 14.03
CA THR A 224 22.67 -6.49 15.14
C THR A 224 22.15 -5.89 16.44
N LYS A 225 20.90 -5.45 16.52
CA LYS A 225 20.23 -5.22 17.79
C LYS A 225 18.88 -5.93 17.78
N PRO A 226 18.69 -6.95 18.62
CA PRO A 226 17.37 -7.52 18.81
C PRO A 226 16.46 -6.40 19.29
N CYS A 227 15.40 -6.12 18.53
CA CYS A 227 14.31 -5.30 19.01
C CYS A 227 13.66 -6.08 20.15
N THR A 228 14.03 -5.76 21.40
CA THR A 228 13.50 -6.40 22.61
C THR A 228 12.05 -5.98 22.92
N LYS A 229 11.40 -5.26 22.02
CA LYS A 229 9.97 -5.04 22.09
C LYS A 229 9.28 -6.19 21.37
N SER A 230 8.60 -6.99 22.14
CA SER A 230 7.94 -8.23 21.73
C SER A 230 7.11 -8.09 20.46
N VAL A 231 7.25 -9.06 19.56
CA VAL A 231 6.48 -9.28 18.31
C VAL A 231 4.97 -9.53 18.57
N SER A 232 4.44 -9.22 19.75
CA SER A 232 3.08 -9.56 20.17
C SER A 232 2.01 -8.52 19.82
N GLN A 233 2.31 -7.53 18.98
CA GLN A 233 1.32 -6.51 18.60
C GLN A 233 1.23 -6.35 17.09
N ILE A 234 0.68 -7.37 16.44
CA ILE A 234 -0.01 -7.19 15.18
C ILE A 234 -1.47 -6.96 15.56
N VAL A 235 -1.87 -5.72 15.64
CA VAL A 235 -3.29 -5.33 15.66
C VAL A 235 -3.65 -4.98 14.23
N CYS A 236 -4.66 -5.69 13.72
CA CYS A 236 -5.31 -5.41 12.44
C CYS A 236 -6.25 -4.25 12.56
#